data_560cda2cac58e1a1e5177e2758f6c2cb
#
_entry.id   560cda2cac58e1a1e5177e2758f6c2cb
#
_cell.length_a   1.000
_cell.length_b   1.000
_cell.length_c   1.000
_cell.angle_alpha   90.00
_cell.angle_beta   90.00
_cell.angle_gamma   90.00
#
_symmetry.space_group_name_H-M   'P 1'
#
loop_
_entity.id
_entity.type
_entity.pdbx_description
1 polymer ?
#
loop_
_entity_poly.entity_id
_entity_poly.type
_entity_poly.pdbx_seq_one_letter_code
_entity_poly.pdbx_strand_id
1 'polypeptide(L)'
;MKKKILIIDDEVDFCLIMKGYFNRKNYEVSVAYNLQSGLFLIDENKPDILFLDNNLPDGQGWKYVDQIVEKNPHLEIYLVSAHQSKSSFTSPNKNIIVWEKPISMQVLNSSFQ
;
A
#
# COMPACT_ATOMS: atom_id res chain seq x y z
N MET A 1 -3.00 -4.08 -20.57
CA MET A 1 -2.49 -2.97 -19.80
C MET A 1 -1.99 -3.47 -18.46
N LYS A 2 -0.89 -2.91 -17.99
CA LYS A 2 -0.35 -3.28 -16.70
C LYS A 2 -1.18 -2.67 -15.58
N LYS A 3 -1.40 -3.43 -14.53
CA LYS A 3 -1.95 -2.86 -13.31
C LYS A 3 -0.88 -2.02 -12.61
N LYS A 4 -1.34 -0.96 -11.97
CA LYS A 4 -0.45 -0.01 -11.31
C LYS A 4 -0.50 -0.21 -9.81
N ILE A 5 0.68 -0.26 -9.19
CA ILE A 5 0.83 -0.37 -7.74
C ILE A 5 1.54 0.86 -7.23
N LEU A 6 1.03 1.42 -6.15
CA LEU A 6 1.73 2.49 -5.43
C LEU A 6 2.04 2.00 -4.02
N ILE A 7 3.29 2.18 -3.61
CA ILE A 7 3.74 1.82 -2.28
C ILE A 7 4.10 3.11 -1.54
N ILE A 8 3.42 3.37 -0.43
CA ILE A 8 3.72 4.52 0.43
C ILE A 8 4.30 4.01 1.73
N ASP A 9 5.62 4.10 1.87
CA ASP A 9 6.34 3.54 3.01
C ASP A 9 7.71 4.21 3.08
N ASP A 10 8.16 4.58 4.27
CA ASP A 10 9.44 5.27 4.42
C ASP A 10 10.62 4.32 4.55
N GLU A 11 10.39 3.02 4.64
CA GLU A 11 11.48 2.03 4.67
C GLU A 11 11.93 1.73 3.24
N VAL A 12 13.10 2.26 2.90
CA VAL A 12 13.64 2.13 1.54
C VAL A 12 13.82 0.67 1.15
N ASP A 13 14.36 -0.14 2.06
CA ASP A 13 14.63 -1.57 1.77
C ASP A 13 13.33 -2.33 1.49
N PHE A 14 12.30 -2.09 2.29
CA PHE A 14 11.00 -2.71 2.06
C PHE A 14 10.45 -2.33 0.69
N CYS A 15 10.53 -1.06 0.33
CA CYS A 15 10.05 -0.59 -0.96
C CYS A 15 10.81 -1.22 -2.11
N LEU A 16 12.14 -1.37 -1.97
CA LEU A 16 12.94 -1.99 -3.02
C LEU A 16 12.57 -3.45 -3.24
N ILE A 17 12.36 -4.18 -2.16
CA ILE A 17 11.99 -5.60 -2.24
C ILE A 17 10.64 -5.75 -2.91
N MET A 18 9.67 -4.95 -2.48
CA MET A 18 8.31 -5.00 -3.03
C MET A 18 8.30 -4.59 -4.50
N LYS A 19 9.02 -3.53 -4.83
CA LYS A 19 9.09 -3.06 -6.21
C LYS A 19 9.70 -4.13 -7.12
N GLY A 20 10.78 -4.75 -6.67
CA GLY A 20 11.40 -5.83 -7.45
C GLY A 20 10.46 -6.99 -7.67
N TYR A 21 9.77 -7.39 -6.63
CA TYR A 21 8.81 -8.48 -6.70
C TYR A 21 7.73 -8.21 -7.76
N PHE A 22 7.09 -7.05 -7.67
CA PHE A 22 5.97 -6.74 -8.56
C PHE A 22 6.40 -6.41 -9.98
N ASN A 23 7.59 -5.82 -10.15
CA ASN A 23 8.12 -5.60 -11.50
C ASN A 23 8.31 -6.91 -12.23
N ARG A 24 8.76 -7.95 -11.52
CA ARG A 24 8.93 -9.27 -12.13
C ARG A 24 7.60 -9.90 -12.52
N LYS A 25 6.51 -9.47 -11.89
CA LYS A 25 5.17 -9.96 -12.21
C LYS A 25 4.42 -9.05 -13.18
N ASN A 26 5.15 -8.13 -13.79
CA ASN A 26 4.61 -7.27 -14.84
C ASN A 26 3.62 -6.22 -14.35
N TYR A 27 3.78 -5.78 -13.10
CA TYR A 27 3.05 -4.60 -12.60
C TYR A 27 3.90 -3.34 -12.82
N GLU A 28 3.23 -2.22 -12.93
CA GLU A 28 3.90 -0.93 -12.95
C GLU A 28 3.91 -0.38 -11.53
N VAL A 29 5.10 -0.19 -10.95
CA VAL A 29 5.24 0.14 -9.54
C VAL A 29 5.80 1.53 -9.35
N SER A 30 5.13 2.31 -8.49
CA SER A 30 5.62 3.62 -8.03
C SER A 30 5.78 3.57 -6.53
N VAL A 31 6.69 4.39 -6.00
CA VAL A 31 6.99 4.43 -4.57
C VAL A 31 6.99 5.86 -4.09
N ALA A 32 6.43 6.08 -2.91
CA ALA A 32 6.52 7.35 -2.19
C ALA A 32 6.99 7.06 -0.78
N TYR A 33 7.87 7.90 -0.25
CA TYR A 33 8.47 7.67 1.07
C TYR A 33 7.86 8.52 2.17
N ASN A 34 6.88 9.34 1.82
CA ASN A 34 6.14 10.13 2.79
C ASN A 34 4.68 10.28 2.35
N LEU A 35 3.87 10.80 3.25
CA LEU A 35 2.44 10.88 3.03
C LEU A 35 2.10 11.90 1.95
N GLN A 36 2.73 13.05 1.97
CA GLN A 36 2.44 14.11 1.01
C GLN A 36 2.66 13.65 -0.41
N SER A 37 3.83 13.06 -0.68
CA SER A 37 4.14 12.52 -2.01
C SER A 37 3.19 11.39 -2.39
N GLY A 38 2.87 10.55 -1.41
CA GLY A 38 1.99 9.42 -1.65
C GLY A 38 0.59 9.84 -2.06
N LEU A 39 0.01 10.78 -1.33
CA LEU A 39 -1.33 11.26 -1.64
C LEU A 39 -1.36 11.93 -3.02
N PHE A 40 -0.30 12.68 -3.35
CA PHE A 40 -0.17 13.28 -4.67
C PHE A 40 -0.17 12.22 -5.77
N LEU A 41 0.60 11.14 -5.55
CA LEU A 41 0.70 10.09 -6.57
C LEU A 41 -0.58 9.27 -6.71
N ILE A 42 -1.38 9.15 -5.66
CA ILE A 42 -2.69 8.50 -5.80
C ILE A 42 -3.52 9.26 -6.83
N ASP A 43 -3.53 10.57 -6.75
CA ASP A 43 -4.31 11.39 -7.68
C ASP A 43 -3.72 11.39 -9.10
N GLU A 44 -2.38 11.42 -9.20
CA GLU A 44 -1.72 11.52 -10.49
C GLU A 44 -1.70 10.20 -11.25
N ASN A 45 -1.38 9.12 -10.56
CA ASN A 45 -1.15 7.83 -11.21
C ASN A 45 -2.38 6.95 -11.27
N LYS A 46 -3.38 7.22 -10.43
CA LYS A 46 -4.59 6.39 -10.37
C LYS A 46 -4.24 4.91 -10.21
N PRO A 47 -3.55 4.53 -9.12
CA PRO A 47 -3.16 3.13 -8.95
C PRO A 47 -4.36 2.22 -8.81
N ASP A 48 -4.15 0.95 -9.13
CA ASP A 48 -5.14 -0.10 -8.91
C ASP A 48 -4.99 -0.73 -7.53
N ILE A 49 -3.76 -0.70 -7.01
CA ILE A 49 -3.41 -1.32 -5.73
C ILE A 49 -2.53 -0.34 -4.95
N LEU A 50 -2.82 -0.18 -3.67
CA LEU A 50 -2.06 0.69 -2.78
C LEU A 50 -1.57 -0.09 -1.57
N PHE A 51 -0.28 0.02 -1.28
CA PHE A 51 0.30 -0.44 -0.02
C PHE A 51 0.58 0.80 0.82
N LEU A 52 -0.01 0.90 1.99
CA LEU A 52 0.05 2.12 2.79
C LEU A 52 0.53 1.81 4.20
N ASP A 53 1.70 2.32 4.54
CA ASP A 53 2.24 2.24 5.89
C ASP A 53 1.54 3.25 6.79
N ASN A 54 1.47 2.95 8.08
CA ASN A 54 0.87 3.87 9.02
C ASN A 54 1.86 4.91 9.54
N ASN A 55 3.10 4.48 9.81
CA ASN A 55 4.10 5.38 10.43
C ASN A 55 4.96 6.03 9.36
N LEU A 56 4.54 7.22 8.93
CA LEU A 56 5.27 7.98 7.92
C LEU A 56 5.87 9.23 8.55
N PRO A 57 6.93 9.79 7.96
CA PRO A 57 7.59 10.95 8.57
C PRO A 57 6.67 12.14 8.78
N ASP A 58 5.67 12.29 7.94
CA ASP A 58 4.77 13.45 7.96
C ASP A 58 3.36 13.11 8.39
N GLY A 59 3.14 11.92 8.98
CA GLY A 59 1.83 11.62 9.54
C GLY A 59 1.52 10.14 9.56
N GLN A 60 0.32 9.83 10.02
CA GLN A 60 -0.17 8.47 10.08
C GLN A 60 -1.02 8.19 8.84
N GLY A 61 -0.52 7.31 7.98
CA GLY A 61 -1.15 7.03 6.70
C GLY A 61 -2.57 6.50 6.83
N TRP A 62 -2.82 5.65 7.83
CA TRP A 62 -4.12 5.00 7.97
C TRP A 62 -5.25 5.99 8.30
N LYS A 63 -4.92 7.16 8.80
CA LYS A 63 -5.93 8.19 9.05
C LYS A 63 -6.59 8.70 7.77
N TYR A 64 -5.95 8.48 6.63
CA TYR A 64 -6.42 8.97 5.34
C TYR A 64 -7.18 7.93 4.54
N VAL A 65 -7.35 6.72 5.10
CA VAL A 65 -7.97 5.62 4.35
C VAL A 65 -9.37 5.97 3.87
N ASP A 66 -10.19 6.56 4.75
CA ASP A 66 -11.57 6.87 4.38
C ASP A 66 -11.62 7.87 3.22
N GLN A 67 -10.76 8.89 3.25
CA GLN A 67 -10.69 9.85 2.15
C GLN A 67 -10.23 9.20 0.85
N ILE A 68 -9.25 8.32 0.97
CA ILE A 68 -8.70 7.63 -0.20
C ILE A 68 -9.78 6.75 -0.85
N VAL A 69 -10.48 5.99 -0.03
CA VAL A 69 -11.55 5.09 -0.50
C VAL A 69 -12.66 5.89 -1.17
N GLU A 70 -13.04 7.01 -0.57
CA GLU A 70 -14.12 7.82 -1.11
C GLU A 70 -13.83 8.30 -2.52
N LYS A 71 -12.58 8.72 -2.75
CA LYS A 71 -12.16 9.20 -4.07
C LYS A 71 -11.81 8.08 -5.04
N ASN A 72 -11.50 6.89 -4.51
CA ASN A 72 -11.00 5.79 -5.32
C ASN A 72 -11.71 4.50 -4.93
N PRO A 73 -13.01 4.37 -5.26
CA PRO A 73 -13.82 3.25 -4.75
C PRO A 73 -13.39 1.87 -5.25
N HIS A 74 -12.61 1.81 -6.32
CA HIS A 74 -12.14 0.52 -6.86
C HIS A 74 -10.74 0.16 -6.42
N LEU A 75 -10.09 1.03 -5.64
CA LEU A 75 -8.72 0.82 -5.22
C LEU A 75 -8.65 -0.29 -4.17
N GLU A 76 -7.76 -1.26 -4.40
CA GLU A 76 -7.45 -2.28 -3.40
C GLU A 76 -6.36 -1.74 -2.49
N ILE A 77 -6.61 -1.76 -1.18
CA ILE A 77 -5.70 -1.17 -0.22
C ILE A 77 -5.17 -2.23 0.73
N TYR A 78 -3.85 -2.29 0.83
CA TYR A 78 -3.15 -3.13 1.80
C TYR A 78 -2.52 -2.20 2.83
N LEU A 79 -3.07 -2.22 4.04
CA LEU A 79 -2.52 -1.44 5.15
C LEU A 79 -1.41 -2.25 5.78
N VAL A 80 -0.22 -1.66 5.85
CA VAL A 80 0.97 -2.35 6.29
C VAL A 80 1.46 -1.74 7.58
N SER A 81 1.85 -2.57 8.55
CA SER A 81 2.30 -2.11 9.85
C SER A 81 3.51 -2.90 10.30
N ALA A 82 4.46 -2.22 10.94
CA ALA A 82 5.63 -2.86 11.51
C ALA A 82 5.33 -3.53 12.84
N HIS A 83 4.21 -3.19 13.47
CA HIS A 83 3.84 -3.70 14.77
C HIS A 83 2.41 -4.22 14.76
N GLN A 84 2.00 -4.77 15.88
CA GLN A 84 0.70 -5.45 16.02
C GLN A 84 -0.44 -4.48 16.21
N SER A 85 -0.50 -3.45 15.40
CA SER A 85 -1.58 -2.49 15.47
C SER A 85 -2.76 -2.87 14.58
N LYS A 86 -2.66 -3.98 13.87
CA LYS A 86 -3.70 -4.40 12.94
C LYS A 86 -5.04 -4.64 13.62
N SER A 87 -5.01 -5.04 14.87
CA SER A 87 -6.23 -5.35 15.59
C SER A 87 -7.05 -4.11 15.95
N SER A 88 -6.44 -2.93 15.89
CA SER A 88 -7.13 -1.69 16.23
C SER A 88 -7.80 -1.03 15.03
N PHE A 89 -7.55 -1.55 13.84
CA PHE A 89 -8.16 -1.02 12.63
C PHE A 89 -9.28 -1.94 12.14
N THR A 90 -10.44 -1.38 11.92
CA THR A 90 -11.56 -2.12 11.32
C THR A 90 -12.19 -1.26 10.24
N SER A 91 -12.63 -1.93 9.17
CA SER A 91 -13.33 -1.26 8.09
C SER A 91 -14.34 -2.21 7.47
N PRO A 92 -15.53 -1.72 7.15
CA PRO A 92 -16.50 -2.54 6.43
C PRO A 92 -16.14 -2.74 4.96
N ASN A 93 -15.14 -2.00 4.47
CA ASN A 93 -14.76 -2.06 3.06
C ASN A 93 -13.99 -3.35 2.77
N LYS A 94 -14.50 -4.14 1.84
CA LYS A 94 -13.92 -5.44 1.50
C LYS A 94 -12.61 -5.33 0.73
N ASN A 95 -12.29 -4.15 0.20
CA ASN A 95 -11.06 -3.95 -0.56
C ASN A 95 -9.88 -3.55 0.32
N ILE A 96 -10.05 -3.57 1.64
CA ILE A 96 -9.00 -3.20 2.57
C ILE A 96 -8.54 -4.44 3.33
N ILE A 97 -7.24 -4.70 3.25
CA ILE A 97 -6.60 -5.83 3.92
C ILE A 97 -5.46 -5.29 4.76
N VAL A 98 -5.30 -5.83 5.97
CA VAL A 98 -4.23 -5.40 6.87
C VAL A 98 -3.15 -6.47 6.93
N TRP A 99 -1.91 -6.08 6.66
CA TRP A 99 -0.75 -6.97 6.71
C TRP A 99 0.26 -6.45 7.73
N GLU A 100 0.89 -7.37 8.43
CA GLU A 100 1.94 -7.06 9.39
C GLU A 100 3.29 -7.40 8.78
N LYS A 101 4.26 -6.50 8.95
CA LYS A 101 5.63 -6.77 8.50
C LYS A 101 6.32 -7.75 9.44
N PRO A 102 7.23 -8.57 8.96
CA PRO A 102 7.67 -8.67 7.57
C PRO A 102 6.68 -9.45 6.73
N ILE A 103 6.52 -9.04 5.47
CA ILE A 103 5.63 -9.72 4.53
C ILE A 103 6.43 -10.82 3.83
N SER A 104 6.00 -12.06 4.01
CA SER A 104 6.73 -13.20 3.43
C SER A 104 6.44 -13.35 1.94
N MET A 105 7.36 -14.00 1.24
CA MET A 105 7.15 -14.34 -0.16
C MET A 105 5.93 -15.24 -0.33
N GLN A 106 5.66 -16.08 0.65
CA GLN A 106 4.51 -16.98 0.60
C GLN A 106 3.20 -16.17 0.59
N VAL A 107 3.12 -15.14 1.43
CA VAL A 107 1.93 -14.28 1.48
C VAL A 107 1.76 -13.55 0.15
N LEU A 108 2.87 -13.01 -0.40
CA LEU A 108 2.82 -12.32 -1.68
C LEU A 108 2.37 -13.25 -2.79
N ASN A 109 2.94 -14.45 -2.85
CA ASN A 109 2.60 -15.41 -3.91
C ASN A 109 1.17 -15.91 -3.80
N SER A 110 0.63 -16.01 -2.58
CA SER A 110 -0.76 -16.43 -2.39
C SER A 110 -1.73 -15.35 -2.81
N SER A 111 -1.36 -14.09 -2.65
CA SER A 111 -2.24 -12.95 -2.94
C SER A 111 -2.13 -12.45 -4.37
N PHE A 112 -0.97 -12.61 -4.99
CA PHE A 112 -0.69 -12.07 -6.33
C PHE A 112 -0.08 -13.14 -7.21
N GLN A 113 -0.90 -13.88 -7.90
CA GLN A 113 -0.41 -14.97 -8.79
C GLN A 113 -0.26 -14.55 -10.23
#